data_430db1b9db10c649a0b79e68b8a8e7d5
#
_entry.id   430db1b9db10c649a0b79e68b8a8e7d5
#
_cell.length_a   1.000
_cell.length_b   1.000
_cell.length_c   1.000
_cell.angle_alpha   90.00
_cell.angle_beta   90.00
_cell.angle_gamma   90.00
#
_symmetry.space_group_name_H-M   'P 1'
#
loop_
_entity.id
_entity.type
_entity.pdbx_description
1 polymer ?
#
loop_
_entity_poly.entity_id
_entity_poly.type
_entity_poly.pdbx_seq_one_letter_code
_entity_poly.pdbx_strand_id
1 'polypeptide(L)'
;MKRFLLLVWALLFIPVSIWAQDELPRPVTNILSLRIGQGKMRDTYLAPLLYTGSSISLEGQRWRMHRNPVWTSWQQADIMFSTGEDHGHNSEAWTGRLRYRYGILRRWSESLSNLSNPSNSPWSFYLGPYAGVDLGFDYNLKMGSSNNPATARITTNLGAAGAVSYKFQTPWAQGMKVMLQAHAPLLGMGFCPEYGASYYETFYLDSSDNTFHFTSLHNQQDLDVQLSVDFPMAVIPWFRRFDSVIRLGGSYHIETMDINHITTRYSSLEFVIGWVYQYLPFSRRKASLLKRSPYDAY
;
A
#
# COMPACT_ATOMS: atom_id res chain seq x y z
N MET A 1 -4.30 28.25 2.04
CA MET A 1 -3.38 27.27 1.43
C MET A 1 -2.09 27.00 2.23
N LYS A 2 -1.21 27.99 2.52
CA LYS A 2 0.06 27.76 3.25
C LYS A 2 -0.12 27.09 4.65
N ARG A 3 -1.15 27.44 5.40
CA ARG A 3 -1.44 26.86 6.73
C ARG A 3 -1.97 25.42 6.67
N PHE A 4 -2.67 25.06 5.61
CA PHE A 4 -3.17 23.69 5.39
C PHE A 4 -2.03 22.73 5.01
N LEU A 5 -1.10 23.16 4.15
CA LEU A 5 0.11 22.40 3.81
C LEU A 5 0.98 22.13 5.04
N LEU A 6 1.14 23.11 5.94
CA LEU A 6 1.90 22.94 7.19
C LEU A 6 1.24 21.95 8.15
N LEU A 7 -0.10 21.90 8.20
CA LEU A 7 -0.85 20.92 9.00
C LEU A 7 -0.70 19.50 8.45
N VAL A 8 -0.76 19.32 7.13
CA VAL A 8 -0.51 18.03 6.48
C VAL A 8 0.93 17.57 6.70
N TRP A 9 1.92 18.47 6.60
CA TRP A 9 3.33 18.19 6.92
C TRP A 9 3.52 17.82 8.40
N ALA A 10 2.87 18.53 9.32
CA ALA A 10 2.94 18.23 10.75
C ALA A 10 2.32 16.87 11.09
N LEU A 11 1.21 16.48 10.44
CA LEU A 11 0.59 15.16 10.62
C LEU A 11 1.45 14.01 10.06
N LEU A 12 2.20 14.23 8.98
CA LEU A 12 3.12 13.25 8.41
C LEU A 12 4.39 13.05 9.26
N PHE A 13 4.76 14.05 10.08
CA PHE A 13 5.96 14.02 10.93
C PHE A 13 5.67 13.89 12.42
N ILE A 14 4.44 13.59 12.86
CA ILE A 14 4.25 13.22 14.26
C ILE A 14 4.97 11.89 14.48
N PRO A 15 6.17 11.89 15.09
CA PRO A 15 6.77 10.64 15.52
C PRO A 15 5.86 10.10 16.62
N VAL A 16 5.18 8.97 16.38
CA VAL A 16 4.53 8.19 17.43
C VAL A 16 5.64 7.55 18.27
N SER A 17 6.40 8.38 18.95
CA SER A 17 7.53 8.01 19.81
C SER A 17 7.27 8.40 21.26
N ILE A 18 6.01 8.30 21.70
CA ILE A 18 5.72 8.47 23.12
C ILE A 18 5.28 7.11 23.62
N TRP A 19 6.23 6.45 24.31
CA TRP A 19 6.11 5.41 25.35
C TRP A 19 7.33 4.49 25.28
N ALA A 20 8.48 5.08 25.61
CA ALA A 20 9.69 4.32 25.91
C ALA A 20 9.64 3.92 27.39
N GLN A 21 8.98 2.82 27.70
CA GLN A 21 9.21 2.09 28.94
C GLN A 21 10.12 0.89 28.64
N ASP A 22 10.94 0.47 29.62
CA ASP A 22 11.99 -0.57 29.62
C ASP A 22 11.53 -1.96 29.14
N GLU A 23 11.13 -2.07 27.89
CA GLU A 23 10.67 -3.32 27.28
C GLU A 23 11.75 -3.90 26.37
N LEU A 24 11.78 -5.21 26.29
CA LEU A 24 12.60 -5.94 25.30
C LEU A 24 12.27 -5.39 23.89
N PRO A 25 13.29 -4.96 23.14
CA PRO A 25 13.07 -4.43 21.80
C PRO A 25 12.45 -5.49 20.91
N ARG A 26 11.38 -5.14 20.22
CA ARG A 26 10.68 -6.04 19.31
C ARG A 26 11.16 -5.82 17.90
N PRO A 27 11.33 -6.89 17.14
CA PRO A 27 11.74 -6.77 15.77
C PRO A 27 10.69 -6.02 14.96
N VAL A 28 11.17 -5.16 14.08
CA VAL A 28 10.39 -4.47 13.07
C VAL A 28 10.82 -5.01 11.73
N THR A 29 9.87 -5.52 10.97
CA THR A 29 10.10 -5.98 9.60
C THR A 29 9.76 -4.86 8.63
N ASN A 30 10.72 -4.50 7.78
CA ASN A 30 10.50 -3.61 6.66
C ASN A 30 10.66 -4.37 5.35
N ILE A 31 9.87 -3.96 4.38
CA ILE A 31 9.86 -4.51 3.03
C ILE A 31 9.94 -3.32 2.09
N LEU A 32 10.92 -3.33 1.21
CA LEU A 32 11.02 -2.37 0.12
C LEU A 32 10.86 -3.15 -1.18
N SER A 33 9.87 -2.80 -1.98
CA SER A 33 9.53 -3.53 -3.21
C SER A 33 9.43 -2.59 -4.39
N LEU A 34 9.93 -3.05 -5.53
CA LEU A 34 9.67 -2.49 -6.85
C LEU A 34 8.60 -3.35 -7.51
N ARG A 35 7.57 -2.71 -8.07
CA ARG A 35 6.50 -3.36 -8.82
C ARG A 35 6.55 -2.84 -10.26
N ILE A 36 6.48 -3.75 -11.23
CA ILE A 36 6.52 -3.42 -12.67
C ILE A 36 5.49 -4.26 -13.38
N GLY A 37 4.69 -3.65 -14.23
CA GLY A 37 3.65 -4.36 -14.95
C GLY A 37 2.88 -3.51 -15.94
N GLN A 38 1.61 -3.84 -16.09
CA GLN A 38 0.69 -3.14 -16.98
C GLN A 38 -0.38 -2.44 -16.18
N GLY A 39 -0.71 -1.21 -16.59
CA GLY A 39 -1.80 -0.41 -16.06
C GLY A 39 -2.86 -0.14 -17.14
N LYS A 40 -4.10 -0.02 -16.69
CA LYS A 40 -5.25 0.43 -17.50
C LYS A 40 -5.93 1.56 -16.76
N MET A 41 -6.16 2.68 -17.44
CA MET A 41 -6.80 3.86 -16.89
C MET A 41 -7.93 4.33 -17.78
N ARG A 42 -9.03 4.74 -17.17
CA ARG A 42 -10.12 5.49 -17.80
C ARG A 42 -10.56 6.58 -16.82
N ASP A 43 -10.54 7.83 -17.27
CA ASP A 43 -11.06 8.97 -16.52
C ASP A 43 -11.97 9.79 -17.44
N THR A 44 -13.28 9.77 -17.18
CA THR A 44 -14.27 10.46 -18.04
C THR A 44 -14.21 11.97 -17.91
N TYR A 45 -13.52 12.51 -16.89
CA TYR A 45 -13.24 13.93 -16.79
C TYR A 45 -12.22 14.38 -17.85
N LEU A 46 -11.20 13.56 -18.12
CA LEU A 46 -10.19 13.83 -19.14
C LEU A 46 -10.71 13.43 -20.52
N ALA A 47 -11.10 12.19 -20.69
CA ALA A 47 -11.63 11.63 -21.92
C ALA A 47 -12.31 10.29 -21.65
N PRO A 48 -13.36 9.91 -22.41
CA PRO A 48 -14.04 8.63 -22.23
C PRO A 48 -13.22 7.41 -22.74
N LEU A 49 -11.94 7.61 -23.05
CA LEU A 49 -11.05 6.60 -23.64
C LEU A 49 -10.45 5.70 -22.58
N LEU A 50 -10.13 4.46 -22.98
CA LEU A 50 -9.35 3.53 -22.17
C LEU A 50 -7.88 3.59 -22.60
N TYR A 51 -7.03 3.94 -21.67
CA TYR A 51 -5.59 3.99 -21.83
C TYR A 51 -4.97 2.70 -21.26
N THR A 52 -4.08 2.08 -21.99
CA THR A 52 -3.37 0.86 -21.57
C THR A 52 -1.89 1.04 -21.80
N GLY A 53 -1.08 0.69 -20.81
CA GLY A 53 0.37 0.80 -20.92
C GLY A 53 1.13 0.26 -19.73
N SER A 54 2.32 0.82 -19.50
CA SER A 54 3.23 0.33 -18.45
C SER A 54 2.93 0.98 -17.11
N SER A 55 3.10 0.22 -16.03
CA SER A 55 3.03 0.68 -14.63
C SER A 55 4.32 0.34 -13.91
N ILE A 56 4.81 1.26 -13.11
CA ILE A 56 5.92 1.09 -12.19
C ILE A 56 5.57 1.67 -10.83
N SER A 57 5.88 0.95 -9.75
CA SER A 57 5.60 1.40 -8.39
C SER A 57 6.77 1.07 -7.47
N LEU A 58 7.05 1.97 -6.55
CA LEU A 58 7.95 1.73 -5.42
C LEU A 58 7.11 1.68 -4.14
N GLU A 59 7.19 0.55 -3.43
CA GLU A 59 6.42 0.29 -2.22
C GLU A 59 7.32 0.05 -1.02
N GLY A 60 7.01 0.71 0.09
CA GLY A 60 7.58 0.44 1.41
C GLY A 60 6.51 -0.09 2.36
N GLN A 61 6.75 -1.25 2.97
CA GLN A 61 5.89 -1.79 4.02
C GLN A 61 6.65 -1.91 5.33
N ARG A 62 5.94 -1.72 6.44
CA ARG A 62 6.48 -1.89 7.79
C ARG A 62 5.49 -2.64 8.66
N TRP A 63 5.98 -3.73 9.26
CA TRP A 63 5.24 -4.58 10.18
C TRP A 63 5.88 -4.52 11.56
N ARG A 64 5.10 -4.21 12.60
CA ARG A 64 5.58 -4.14 13.98
C ARG A 64 4.61 -4.85 14.92
N MET A 65 5.10 -5.86 15.61
CA MET A 65 4.35 -6.54 16.65
C MET A 65 4.23 -5.65 17.90
N HIS A 66 3.03 -5.55 18.48
CA HIS A 66 2.79 -4.82 19.73
C HIS A 66 3.22 -5.61 20.97
N ARG A 67 3.10 -5.02 22.15
CA ARG A 67 3.36 -5.68 23.44
C ARG A 67 2.53 -6.95 23.59
N ASN A 68 1.26 -6.85 23.29
CA ASN A 68 0.41 -8.01 23.10
C ASN A 68 0.68 -8.59 21.70
N PRO A 69 1.25 -9.81 21.57
CA PRO A 69 1.61 -10.40 20.29
C PRO A 69 0.42 -10.72 19.39
N VAL A 70 -0.80 -10.58 19.94
CA VAL A 70 -2.05 -10.68 19.18
C VAL A 70 -2.24 -9.50 18.22
N TRP A 71 -1.58 -8.35 18.48
CA TRP A 71 -1.74 -7.16 17.68
C TRP A 71 -0.46 -6.80 16.92
N THR A 72 -0.63 -6.41 15.67
CA THR A 72 0.46 -5.99 14.78
C THR A 72 0.05 -4.69 14.11
N SER A 73 0.89 -3.66 14.15
CA SER A 73 0.72 -2.50 13.29
C SER A 73 1.32 -2.77 11.92
N TRP A 74 0.61 -2.36 10.90
CA TRP A 74 1.01 -2.42 9.52
C TRP A 74 0.98 -1.02 8.92
N GLN A 75 2.01 -0.68 8.18
CA GLN A 75 2.14 0.56 7.43
C GLN A 75 2.53 0.21 6.00
N GLN A 76 1.97 0.95 5.06
CA GLN A 76 2.33 0.86 3.65
C GLN A 76 2.39 2.26 3.06
N ALA A 77 3.44 2.53 2.33
CA ALA A 77 3.58 3.73 1.51
C ALA A 77 4.01 3.31 0.13
N ASP A 78 3.36 3.83 -0.91
CA ASP A 78 3.76 3.54 -2.28
C ASP A 78 3.62 4.77 -3.17
N ILE A 79 4.52 4.84 -4.15
CA ILE A 79 4.51 5.80 -5.23
C ILE A 79 4.38 5.00 -6.52
N MET A 80 3.37 5.30 -7.31
CA MET A 80 3.08 4.64 -8.58
C MET A 80 3.07 5.66 -9.72
N PHE A 81 3.62 5.26 -10.85
CA PHE A 81 3.53 5.99 -12.11
C PHE A 81 3.16 5.01 -13.23
N SER A 82 2.20 5.41 -14.05
CA SER A 82 1.75 4.63 -15.20
C SER A 82 1.60 5.52 -16.42
N THR A 83 1.99 4.99 -17.57
CA THR A 83 1.74 5.61 -18.87
C THR A 83 0.86 4.69 -19.69
N GLY A 84 -0.03 5.24 -20.49
CA GLY A 84 -0.88 4.44 -21.34
C GLY A 84 -1.29 5.18 -22.61
N GLU A 85 -1.53 4.42 -23.67
CA GLU A 85 -2.06 4.90 -24.92
C GLU A 85 -3.48 4.37 -25.13
N ASP A 86 -4.30 5.13 -25.84
CA ASP A 86 -5.60 4.65 -26.31
C ASP A 86 -5.43 3.60 -27.42
N HIS A 87 -6.48 2.83 -27.68
CA HIS A 87 -6.45 1.77 -28.70
C HIS A 87 -6.07 2.26 -30.12
N GLY A 88 -6.37 3.53 -30.43
CA GLY A 88 -6.07 4.13 -31.71
C GLY A 88 -4.68 4.75 -31.79
N HIS A 89 -3.88 4.75 -30.70
CA HIS A 89 -2.58 5.43 -30.58
C HIS A 89 -2.63 6.94 -30.88
N ASN A 90 -3.83 7.54 -30.72
CA ASN A 90 -4.06 8.95 -30.97
C ASN A 90 -3.90 9.81 -29.72
N SER A 91 -4.03 9.20 -28.54
CA SER A 91 -3.98 9.88 -27.26
C SER A 91 -3.11 9.09 -26.27
N GLU A 92 -2.37 9.83 -25.45
CA GLU A 92 -1.51 9.27 -24.39
C GLU A 92 -1.89 9.92 -23.04
N ALA A 93 -1.93 9.13 -21.99
CA ALA A 93 -2.21 9.62 -20.65
C ALA A 93 -1.19 9.11 -19.64
N TRP A 94 -0.92 9.94 -18.65
CA TRP A 94 -0.09 9.64 -17.49
C TRP A 94 -0.94 9.60 -16.24
N THR A 95 -0.61 8.65 -15.36
CA THR A 95 -1.25 8.48 -14.06
C THR A 95 -0.17 8.43 -12.99
N GLY A 96 -0.29 9.25 -11.97
CA GLY A 96 0.58 9.21 -10.80
C GLY A 96 -0.23 9.04 -9.52
N ARG A 97 0.28 8.22 -8.58
CA ARG A 97 -0.35 8.00 -7.27
C ARG A 97 0.70 8.00 -6.17
N LEU A 98 0.37 8.60 -5.05
CA LEU A 98 1.09 8.52 -3.77
C LEU A 98 0.08 8.05 -2.73
N ARG A 99 0.31 6.89 -2.12
CA ARG A 99 -0.60 6.27 -1.17
C ARG A 99 0.10 6.00 0.15
N TYR A 100 -0.58 6.27 1.24
CA TYR A 100 -0.12 5.90 2.57
C TYR A 100 -1.25 5.26 3.36
N ARG A 101 -0.96 4.14 4.01
CA ARG A 101 -1.91 3.36 4.82
C ARG A 101 -1.30 3.00 6.16
N TYR A 102 -2.10 3.08 7.20
CA TYR A 102 -1.76 2.64 8.55
C TYR A 102 -2.88 1.77 9.09
N GLY A 103 -2.57 0.54 9.48
CA GLY A 103 -3.53 -0.41 10.03
C GLY A 103 -3.07 -1.04 11.35
N ILE A 104 -4.04 -1.46 12.14
CA ILE A 104 -3.84 -2.27 13.35
C ILE A 104 -4.55 -3.58 13.12
N LEU A 105 -3.75 -4.65 12.94
CA LEU A 105 -4.23 -5.96 12.57
C LEU A 105 -4.18 -6.89 13.78
N ARG A 106 -5.26 -7.63 14.01
CA ARG A 106 -5.27 -8.74 14.94
C ARG A 106 -4.64 -9.95 14.26
N ARG A 107 -3.74 -10.61 14.96
CA ARG A 107 -3.09 -11.84 14.53
C ARG A 107 -3.78 -13.05 15.14
N TRP A 108 -4.09 -14.03 14.33
CA TRP A 108 -4.49 -15.39 14.75
C TRP A 108 -3.44 -16.36 14.24
N SER A 109 -3.01 -17.24 15.12
CA SER A 109 -2.11 -18.35 14.81
C SER A 109 -2.68 -19.58 15.50
N GLU A 110 -2.64 -20.74 14.87
CA GLU A 110 -3.16 -21.98 15.45
C GLU A 110 -2.55 -22.32 16.82
N SER A 111 -1.39 -21.76 17.12
CA SER A 111 -0.70 -21.95 18.40
C SER A 111 -1.16 -21.00 19.51
N LEU A 112 -2.19 -20.19 19.32
CA LEU A 112 -2.74 -19.35 20.40
C LEU A 112 -3.36 -20.14 21.55
N SER A 113 -3.69 -21.41 21.35
CA SER A 113 -4.15 -22.31 22.41
C SER A 113 -3.00 -22.76 23.36
N ASN A 114 -1.74 -22.66 22.93
CA ASN A 114 -0.55 -22.97 23.72
C ASN A 114 0.30 -21.70 23.88
N LEU A 115 -0.02 -20.88 24.88
CA LEU A 115 0.69 -19.65 25.23
C LEU A 115 2.21 -19.83 25.47
N SER A 116 2.70 -21.05 25.59
CA SER A 116 4.10 -21.37 25.87
C SER A 116 5.01 -21.39 24.62
N ASN A 117 4.49 -21.53 23.39
CA ASN A 117 5.31 -21.55 22.16
C ASN A 117 4.53 -21.06 20.92
N PRO A 118 4.34 -19.75 20.71
CA PRO A 118 3.64 -19.20 19.54
C PRO A 118 4.42 -19.36 18.22
N SER A 119 5.66 -19.86 18.27
CA SER A 119 6.56 -19.93 17.12
C SER A 119 6.39 -21.19 16.25
N ASN A 120 5.56 -22.15 16.64
CA ASN A 120 5.47 -23.43 15.94
C ASN A 120 4.34 -23.57 14.91
N SER A 121 3.41 -22.61 14.82
CA SER A 121 2.40 -22.68 13.76
C SER A 121 2.97 -22.20 12.43
N PRO A 122 2.84 -22.98 11.35
CA PRO A 122 3.24 -22.54 10.01
C PRO A 122 2.32 -21.43 9.47
N TRP A 123 1.07 -21.34 9.95
CA TRP A 123 0.09 -20.39 9.49
C TRP A 123 -0.02 -19.17 10.42
N SER A 124 -0.19 -18.00 9.81
CA SER A 124 -0.58 -16.79 10.53
C SER A 124 -1.61 -16.02 9.71
N PHE A 125 -2.67 -15.57 10.37
CA PHE A 125 -3.76 -14.80 9.79
C PHE A 125 -3.77 -13.43 10.44
N TYR A 126 -4.00 -12.40 9.65
CA TYR A 126 -4.07 -11.01 10.09
C TYR A 126 -5.32 -10.38 9.51
N LEU A 127 -6.07 -9.67 10.33
CA LEU A 127 -7.24 -8.90 9.87
C LEU A 127 -7.44 -7.71 10.80
N GLY A 128 -7.77 -6.57 10.25
CA GLY A 128 -8.09 -5.39 11.03
C GLY A 128 -8.39 -4.16 10.21
N PRO A 129 -8.76 -3.06 10.86
CA PRO A 129 -9.01 -1.79 10.21
C PRO A 129 -7.71 -1.11 9.80
N TYR A 130 -7.81 -0.26 8.78
CA TYR A 130 -6.78 0.71 8.42
C TYR A 130 -7.39 2.07 8.10
N ALA A 131 -6.57 3.11 8.20
CA ALA A 131 -6.81 4.44 7.66
C ALA A 131 -5.77 4.72 6.58
N GLY A 132 -6.18 5.42 5.53
CA GLY A 132 -5.31 5.75 4.39
C GLY A 132 -5.58 7.12 3.81
N VAL A 133 -4.59 7.61 3.08
CA VAL A 133 -4.64 8.82 2.26
C VAL A 133 -4.03 8.48 0.91
N ASP A 134 -4.76 8.81 -0.15
CA ASP A 134 -4.32 8.62 -1.52
C ASP A 134 -4.33 9.98 -2.22
N LEU A 135 -3.20 10.34 -2.82
CA LEU A 135 -3.02 11.53 -3.64
C LEU A 135 -2.66 11.07 -5.06
N GLY A 136 -3.26 11.68 -6.05
CA GLY A 136 -2.99 11.28 -7.41
C GLY A 136 -3.31 12.35 -8.42
N PHE A 137 -2.86 12.09 -9.64
CA PHE A 137 -3.21 12.87 -10.81
C PHE A 137 -3.34 11.95 -12.03
N ASP A 138 -4.18 12.37 -12.96
CA ASP A 138 -4.25 11.84 -14.31
C ASP A 138 -4.04 12.99 -15.28
N TYR A 139 -3.22 12.81 -16.31
CA TYR A 139 -2.84 13.84 -17.27
C TYR A 139 -2.90 13.31 -18.70
N ASN A 140 -3.62 14.03 -19.58
CA ASN A 140 -3.69 13.71 -21.00
C ASN A 140 -2.69 14.56 -21.77
N LEU A 141 -1.76 13.94 -22.49
CA LEU A 141 -0.69 14.61 -23.23
C LEU A 141 -1.15 15.18 -24.57
N LYS A 142 -2.17 14.61 -25.19
CA LYS A 142 -2.68 15.04 -26.49
C LYS A 142 -4.03 15.73 -26.33
N MET A 143 -4.01 17.03 -26.20
CA MET A 143 -5.16 17.87 -25.85
C MET A 143 -6.22 18.05 -26.94
N GLY A 144 -6.13 17.38 -28.08
CA GLY A 144 -7.02 17.60 -29.21
C GLY A 144 -8.50 17.25 -29.00
N SER A 145 -8.85 16.60 -27.91
CA SER A 145 -10.22 16.11 -27.63
C SER A 145 -10.67 16.23 -26.18
N SER A 146 -9.94 16.92 -25.30
CA SER A 146 -10.34 17.05 -23.90
C SER A 146 -10.47 18.50 -23.47
N ASN A 147 -11.50 18.81 -22.68
CA ASN A 147 -11.71 20.14 -22.11
C ASN A 147 -10.70 20.45 -20.99
N ASN A 148 -10.23 19.42 -20.28
CA ASN A 148 -9.28 19.52 -19.17
C ASN A 148 -8.13 18.54 -19.36
N PRO A 149 -6.86 19.02 -19.36
CA PRO A 149 -5.70 18.16 -19.58
C PRO A 149 -5.35 17.33 -18.35
N ALA A 150 -5.79 17.71 -17.16
CA ALA A 150 -5.37 17.12 -15.90
C ALA A 150 -6.53 16.96 -14.91
N THR A 151 -6.48 15.87 -14.14
CA THR A 151 -7.35 15.64 -12.97
C THR A 151 -6.47 15.39 -11.74
N ALA A 152 -6.79 16.07 -10.62
CA ALA A 152 -6.22 15.75 -9.32
C ALA A 152 -7.17 14.85 -8.53
N ARG A 153 -6.60 13.95 -7.75
CA ARG A 153 -7.33 13.06 -6.85
C ARG A 153 -6.79 13.16 -5.44
N ILE A 154 -7.69 13.28 -4.52
CA ILE A 154 -7.37 13.24 -3.09
C ILE A 154 -8.47 12.42 -2.45
N THR A 155 -8.10 11.28 -1.84
CA THR A 155 -9.04 10.49 -1.05
C THR A 155 -8.47 10.18 0.32
N THR A 156 -9.36 10.16 1.30
CA THR A 156 -9.06 9.67 2.65
C THR A 156 -9.96 8.48 2.91
N ASN A 157 -9.40 7.39 3.40
CA ASN A 157 -10.09 6.12 3.46
C ASN A 157 -9.98 5.47 4.84
N LEU A 158 -11.09 4.88 5.28
CA LEU A 158 -11.14 3.90 6.36
C LEU A 158 -11.55 2.57 5.75
N GLY A 159 -10.80 1.50 6.00
CA GLY A 159 -11.04 0.22 5.37
C GLY A 159 -10.62 -0.97 6.19
N ALA A 160 -10.65 -2.13 5.55
CA ALA A 160 -10.19 -3.40 6.11
C ALA A 160 -8.94 -3.88 5.38
N ALA A 161 -7.96 -4.36 6.14
CA ALA A 161 -6.77 -5.02 5.63
C ALA A 161 -6.62 -6.40 6.25
N GLY A 162 -6.21 -7.37 5.44
CA GLY A 162 -5.97 -8.73 5.88
C GLY A 162 -4.73 -9.32 5.22
N ALA A 163 -4.15 -10.31 5.88
CA ALA A 163 -3.08 -11.09 5.32
C ALA A 163 -3.11 -12.52 5.84
N VAL A 164 -2.70 -13.45 4.99
CA VAL A 164 -2.48 -14.86 5.34
C VAL A 164 -1.05 -15.20 4.98
N SER A 165 -0.33 -15.79 5.90
CA SER A 165 1.03 -16.24 5.63
C SER A 165 1.26 -17.67 6.05
N TYR A 166 2.07 -18.37 5.27
CA TYR A 166 2.52 -19.74 5.52
C TYR A 166 4.05 -19.79 5.53
N LYS A 167 4.63 -20.28 6.60
CA LYS A 167 6.06 -20.45 6.77
C LYS A 167 6.45 -21.91 6.57
N PHE A 168 7.32 -22.17 5.61
CA PHE A 168 7.79 -23.51 5.34
C PHE A 168 8.71 -24.01 6.47
N GLN A 169 8.46 -25.24 6.93
CA GLN A 169 9.25 -25.90 7.98
C GLN A 169 10.12 -27.03 7.44
N THR A 170 10.06 -27.31 6.14
CA THR A 170 10.84 -28.36 5.49
C THR A 170 12.32 -27.97 5.35
N PRO A 171 13.27 -28.90 5.48
CA PRO A 171 14.71 -28.59 5.44
C PRO A 171 15.19 -27.85 4.19
N TRP A 172 14.58 -28.15 3.03
CA TRP A 172 14.93 -27.53 1.73
C TRP A 172 14.33 -26.13 1.53
N ALA A 173 13.28 -25.79 2.29
CA ALA A 173 12.59 -24.50 2.20
C ALA A 173 12.58 -23.74 3.55
N GLN A 174 13.54 -24.08 4.44
CA GLN A 174 13.59 -23.51 5.77
C GLN A 174 13.71 -21.99 5.72
N GLY A 175 12.75 -21.32 6.34
CA GLY A 175 12.68 -19.88 6.39
C GLY A 175 12.00 -19.23 5.16
N MET A 176 11.58 -19.99 4.14
CA MET A 176 10.70 -19.46 3.10
C MET A 176 9.32 -19.18 3.64
N LYS A 177 8.70 -18.14 3.14
CA LYS A 177 7.35 -17.70 3.54
C LYS A 177 6.54 -17.29 2.31
N VAL A 178 5.33 -17.81 2.21
CA VAL A 178 4.32 -17.32 1.26
C VAL A 178 3.37 -16.40 2.00
N MET A 179 3.00 -15.28 1.40
CA MET A 179 2.08 -14.31 1.98
C MET A 179 1.10 -13.81 0.93
N LEU A 180 -0.18 -13.93 1.22
CA LEU A 180 -1.26 -13.27 0.52
C LEU A 180 -1.74 -12.12 1.39
N GLN A 181 -1.76 -10.91 0.83
CA GLN A 181 -2.21 -9.69 1.50
C GLN A 181 -3.28 -9.04 0.64
N ALA A 182 -4.33 -8.51 1.28
CA ALA A 182 -5.37 -7.75 0.61
C ALA A 182 -5.85 -6.60 1.50
N HIS A 183 -6.25 -5.49 0.87
CA HIS A 183 -6.91 -4.40 1.57
C HIS A 183 -7.91 -3.69 0.65
N ALA A 184 -8.98 -3.17 1.27
CA ALA A 184 -10.04 -2.45 0.59
C ALA A 184 -10.60 -1.34 1.48
N PRO A 185 -10.81 -0.11 0.97
CA PRO A 185 -11.53 0.93 1.67
C PRO A 185 -13.01 0.56 1.77
N LEU A 186 -13.64 0.96 2.86
CA LEU A 186 -15.06 0.76 3.11
C LEU A 186 -15.82 2.09 3.15
N LEU A 187 -15.17 3.11 3.71
CA LEU A 187 -15.70 4.45 3.88
C LEU A 187 -14.59 5.47 3.64
N GLY A 188 -14.95 6.68 3.20
CA GLY A 188 -13.96 7.71 3.00
C GLY A 188 -14.55 9.05 2.59
N MET A 189 -13.65 9.93 2.18
CA MET A 189 -13.98 11.21 1.53
C MET A 189 -13.07 11.35 0.32
N GLY A 190 -13.65 11.75 -0.81
CA GLY A 190 -12.93 11.98 -2.06
C GLY A 190 -13.14 13.40 -2.57
N PHE A 191 -12.07 13.99 -3.10
CA PHE A 191 -12.13 15.22 -3.89
C PHE A 191 -12.41 14.83 -5.35
N CYS A 192 -13.48 15.38 -5.90
CA CYS A 192 -13.85 15.23 -7.29
C CYS A 192 -14.54 16.53 -7.76
N PRO A 193 -14.00 17.25 -8.76
CA PRO A 193 -14.66 18.44 -9.29
C PRO A 193 -15.96 18.06 -9.98
N GLU A 194 -16.84 19.04 -10.20
CA GLU A 194 -18.03 18.82 -11.02
C GLU A 194 -17.66 18.53 -12.49
N TYR A 195 -18.48 17.71 -13.15
CA TYR A 195 -18.31 17.46 -14.57
C TYR A 195 -18.45 18.76 -15.38
N GLY A 196 -17.40 19.08 -16.15
CA GLY A 196 -17.34 20.31 -16.95
C GLY A 196 -16.80 21.54 -16.20
N ALA A 197 -16.64 21.49 -14.87
CA ALA A 197 -15.99 22.58 -14.13
C ALA A 197 -14.48 22.53 -14.33
N SER A 198 -13.87 23.67 -14.61
CA SER A 198 -12.42 23.81 -14.66
C SER A 198 -11.84 23.99 -13.24
N TYR A 199 -10.57 23.65 -13.04
CA TYR A 199 -9.87 23.94 -11.77
C TYR A 199 -9.81 25.44 -11.47
N TYR A 200 -9.83 26.30 -12.51
CA TYR A 200 -9.92 27.73 -12.35
C TYR A 200 -11.26 28.15 -11.71
N GLU A 201 -12.37 27.60 -12.19
CA GLU A 201 -13.70 27.86 -11.62
C GLU A 201 -13.78 27.34 -10.18
N THR A 202 -13.27 26.14 -9.94
CA THR A 202 -13.30 25.49 -8.61
C THR A 202 -12.49 26.24 -7.57
N PHE A 203 -11.28 26.72 -7.91
CA PHE A 203 -10.34 27.26 -6.92
C PHE A 203 -10.18 28.78 -6.96
N TYR A 204 -10.45 29.42 -8.09
CA TYR A 204 -10.28 30.87 -8.24
C TYR A 204 -11.60 31.64 -8.16
N LEU A 205 -12.67 31.08 -8.71
CA LEU A 205 -14.01 31.67 -8.66
C LEU A 205 -14.83 31.21 -7.44
N ASP A 206 -14.22 30.45 -6.51
CA ASP A 206 -14.80 29.95 -5.26
C ASP A 206 -16.06 29.09 -5.45
N SER A 207 -16.17 28.42 -6.61
CA SER A 207 -17.24 27.47 -6.94
C SER A 207 -16.94 26.07 -6.38
N SER A 208 -16.53 26.00 -5.09
CA SER A 208 -16.07 24.77 -4.48
C SER A 208 -17.17 23.94 -3.78
N ASP A 209 -18.44 24.35 -3.87
CA ASP A 209 -19.53 23.85 -3.04
C ASP A 209 -19.82 22.35 -3.19
N ASN A 210 -19.36 21.71 -4.26
CA ASN A 210 -19.64 20.29 -4.53
C ASN A 210 -18.40 19.49 -4.95
N THR A 211 -17.27 19.73 -4.26
CA THR A 211 -15.99 19.08 -4.63
C THR A 211 -15.57 17.96 -3.70
N PHE A 212 -16.08 17.92 -2.47
CA PHE A 212 -15.77 16.88 -1.50
C PHE A 212 -16.99 15.99 -1.26
N HIS A 213 -16.82 14.70 -1.47
CA HIS A 213 -17.89 13.72 -1.40
C HIS A 213 -17.56 12.63 -0.41
N PHE A 214 -18.59 12.19 0.31
CA PHE A 214 -18.50 10.95 1.07
C PHE A 214 -18.40 9.77 0.12
N THR A 215 -17.44 8.88 0.38
CA THR A 215 -17.23 7.68 -0.39
C THR A 215 -17.50 6.43 0.43
N SER A 216 -18.07 5.44 -0.20
CA SER A 216 -18.26 4.10 0.34
C SER A 216 -18.34 3.09 -0.81
N LEU A 217 -18.60 1.82 -0.53
CA LEU A 217 -18.66 0.75 -1.52
C LEU A 217 -19.67 0.98 -2.67
N HIS A 218 -20.60 1.94 -2.52
CA HIS A 218 -21.56 2.26 -3.58
C HIS A 218 -20.97 3.15 -4.69
N ASN A 219 -19.97 3.98 -4.38
CA ASN A 219 -19.38 4.94 -5.32
C ASN A 219 -17.85 4.89 -5.39
N GLN A 220 -17.20 4.15 -4.48
CA GLN A 220 -15.76 3.86 -4.52
C GLN A 220 -15.53 2.39 -4.22
N GLN A 221 -14.94 1.69 -5.18
CA GLN A 221 -14.51 0.31 -5.04
C GLN A 221 -13.01 0.27 -5.33
N ASP A 222 -12.22 -0.11 -4.36
CA ASP A 222 -10.78 -0.27 -4.47
C ASP A 222 -10.39 -1.58 -3.81
N LEU A 223 -9.56 -2.35 -4.47
CA LEU A 223 -9.01 -3.60 -3.96
C LEU A 223 -7.56 -3.73 -4.42
N ASP A 224 -6.68 -3.88 -3.46
CA ASP A 224 -5.28 -4.23 -3.71
C ASP A 224 -5.02 -5.62 -3.14
N VAL A 225 -4.51 -6.52 -3.97
CA VAL A 225 -4.17 -7.90 -3.60
C VAL A 225 -2.74 -8.18 -4.01
N GLN A 226 -1.93 -8.67 -3.07
CA GLN A 226 -0.54 -9.04 -3.33
C GLN A 226 -0.27 -10.46 -2.84
N LEU A 227 0.20 -11.31 -3.75
CA LEU A 227 0.75 -12.63 -3.44
C LEU A 227 2.27 -12.57 -3.55
N SER A 228 2.97 -12.95 -2.50
CA SER A 228 4.43 -12.90 -2.45
C SER A 228 5.05 -14.13 -1.81
N VAL A 229 6.27 -14.42 -2.20
CA VAL A 229 7.11 -15.47 -1.63
C VAL A 229 8.41 -14.82 -1.18
N ASP A 230 8.74 -14.98 0.08
CA ASP A 230 9.97 -14.49 0.69
C ASP A 230 11.00 -15.61 0.72
N PHE A 231 12.13 -15.39 0.05
CA PHE A 231 13.24 -16.34 -0.06
C PHE A 231 14.43 -15.85 0.77
N PRO A 232 14.82 -16.57 1.86
CA PRO A 232 16.07 -16.29 2.55
C PRO A 232 17.25 -16.54 1.61
N MET A 233 18.10 -15.54 1.42
CA MET A 233 19.30 -15.72 0.57
C MET A 233 20.27 -16.77 1.15
N ALA A 234 20.24 -17.00 2.45
CA ALA A 234 21.04 -18.04 3.11
C ALA A 234 20.76 -19.47 2.60
N VAL A 235 19.62 -19.72 1.96
CA VAL A 235 19.30 -21.00 1.29
C VAL A 235 20.19 -21.23 0.07
N ILE A 236 20.66 -20.16 -0.56
CA ILE A 236 21.55 -20.23 -1.73
C ILE A 236 23.00 -20.30 -1.22
N PRO A 237 23.79 -21.36 -1.53
CA PRO A 237 25.14 -21.57 -0.96
C PRO A 237 26.11 -20.40 -1.14
N TRP A 238 26.01 -19.67 -2.25
CA TRP A 238 26.86 -18.51 -2.57
C TRP A 238 26.53 -17.28 -1.73
N PHE A 239 25.28 -17.18 -1.20
CA PHE A 239 24.76 -16.05 -0.45
C PHE A 239 24.56 -16.33 1.04
N ARG A 240 25.09 -17.47 1.56
CA ARG A 240 24.96 -17.87 2.99
C ARG A 240 25.41 -16.81 4.01
N ARG A 241 26.25 -15.86 3.58
CA ARG A 241 26.76 -14.76 4.44
C ARG A 241 25.80 -13.57 4.54
N PHE A 242 24.74 -13.54 3.72
CA PHE A 242 23.80 -12.44 3.70
C PHE A 242 22.52 -12.85 4.44
N ASP A 243 22.28 -12.23 5.60
CA ASP A 243 21.01 -12.32 6.35
C ASP A 243 19.90 -11.51 5.65
N SER A 244 19.80 -11.61 4.35
CA SER A 244 18.85 -10.88 3.53
C SER A 244 17.80 -11.82 2.98
N VAL A 245 16.60 -11.29 2.78
CA VAL A 245 15.46 -12.01 2.23
C VAL A 245 14.98 -11.27 1.00
N ILE A 246 14.85 -11.98 -0.10
CA ILE A 246 14.28 -11.46 -1.34
C ILE A 246 12.81 -11.86 -1.38
N ARG A 247 11.96 -10.88 -1.67
CA ARG A 247 10.54 -11.06 -1.98
C ARG A 247 10.34 -11.10 -3.48
N LEU A 248 9.60 -12.10 -3.96
CA LEU A 248 9.10 -12.20 -5.33
C LEU A 248 7.59 -12.40 -5.28
N GLY A 249 6.87 -11.83 -6.23
CA GLY A 249 5.42 -11.97 -6.22
C GLY A 249 4.71 -11.30 -7.38
N GLY A 250 3.39 -11.22 -7.24
CA GLY A 250 2.51 -10.46 -8.11
C GLY A 250 1.53 -9.64 -7.31
N SER A 251 1.15 -8.48 -7.81
CA SER A 251 0.12 -7.65 -7.26
C SER A 251 -0.94 -7.32 -8.30
N TYR A 252 -2.17 -7.26 -7.87
CA TYR A 252 -3.30 -6.81 -8.65
C TYR A 252 -4.00 -5.69 -7.90
N HIS A 253 -4.17 -4.56 -8.55
CA HIS A 253 -4.88 -3.41 -8.03
C HIS A 253 -6.04 -3.06 -8.97
N ILE A 254 -7.21 -2.79 -8.41
CA ILE A 254 -8.37 -2.26 -9.12
C ILE A 254 -9.01 -1.17 -8.30
N GLU A 255 -9.23 -0.02 -8.91
CA GLU A 255 -9.90 1.13 -8.34
C GLU A 255 -11.00 1.58 -9.30
N THR A 256 -12.19 1.83 -8.77
CA THR A 256 -13.30 2.46 -9.48
C THR A 256 -13.90 3.52 -8.57
N MET A 257 -14.07 4.72 -9.08
CA MET A 257 -14.74 5.82 -8.38
C MET A 257 -15.77 6.45 -9.31
N ASP A 258 -16.98 6.62 -8.81
CA ASP A 258 -18.11 7.19 -9.56
C ASP A 258 -18.76 8.30 -8.72
N ILE A 259 -18.35 9.55 -9.00
CA ILE A 259 -18.74 10.76 -8.25
C ILE A 259 -18.96 11.88 -9.24
N ASN A 260 -20.00 12.72 -9.04
CA ASN A 260 -20.30 13.88 -9.89
C ASN A 260 -20.43 13.56 -11.37
N HIS A 261 -21.01 12.41 -11.72
CA HIS A 261 -21.09 11.90 -13.10
C HIS A 261 -19.72 11.66 -13.76
N ILE A 262 -18.64 11.67 -12.97
CA ILE A 262 -17.28 11.33 -13.40
C ILE A 262 -16.99 9.91 -12.96
N THR A 263 -16.78 9.02 -13.92
CA THR A 263 -16.33 7.66 -13.66
C THR A 263 -14.84 7.57 -13.88
N THR A 264 -14.13 7.18 -12.85
CA THR A 264 -12.70 6.90 -12.94
C THR A 264 -12.43 5.44 -12.63
N ARG A 265 -11.64 4.79 -13.47
CA ARG A 265 -11.21 3.41 -13.28
C ARG A 265 -9.72 3.29 -13.50
N TYR A 266 -9.06 2.62 -12.58
CA TYR A 266 -7.67 2.23 -12.73
C TYR A 266 -7.53 0.76 -12.36
N SER A 267 -6.73 0.01 -13.11
CA SER A 267 -6.31 -1.33 -12.71
C SER A 267 -4.89 -1.60 -13.14
N SER A 268 -4.15 -2.34 -12.33
CA SER A 268 -2.80 -2.80 -12.70
C SER A 268 -2.57 -4.24 -12.29
N LEU A 269 -1.76 -4.92 -13.10
CA LEU A 269 -1.19 -6.23 -12.80
C LEU A 269 0.33 -6.09 -12.87
N GLU A 270 0.99 -6.31 -11.74
CA GLU A 270 2.41 -6.01 -11.58
C GLU A 270 3.16 -7.20 -10.99
N PHE A 271 4.36 -7.44 -11.49
CA PHE A 271 5.36 -8.31 -10.87
C PHE A 271 6.05 -7.54 -9.73
N VAL A 272 6.27 -8.22 -8.60
CA VAL A 272 6.85 -7.66 -7.38
C VAL A 272 8.22 -8.27 -7.15
N ILE A 273 9.23 -7.42 -7.01
CA ILE A 273 10.54 -7.78 -6.50
C ILE A 273 10.88 -6.90 -5.31
N GLY A 274 11.28 -7.48 -4.18
CA GLY A 274 11.51 -6.71 -2.97
C GLY A 274 12.61 -7.28 -2.10
N TRP A 275 13.01 -6.45 -1.16
CA TRP A 275 13.96 -6.76 -0.12
C TRP A 275 13.27 -6.67 1.24
N VAL A 276 13.35 -7.76 2.02
CA VAL A 276 12.81 -7.86 3.39
C VAL A 276 13.98 -7.79 4.36
N TYR A 277 13.92 -6.86 5.30
CA TYR A 277 14.93 -6.73 6.35
C TYR A 277 14.29 -6.44 7.69
N GLN A 278 14.96 -6.91 8.75
CA GLN A 278 14.52 -6.69 10.12
C GLN A 278 15.55 -5.89 10.89
N TYR A 279 15.08 -5.05 11.79
CA TYR A 279 15.93 -4.39 12.76
C TYR A 279 15.25 -4.36 14.14
N LEU A 280 16.09 -4.29 15.15
CA LEU A 280 15.67 -4.09 16.54
C LEU A 280 15.82 -2.62 16.87
N PRO A 281 14.73 -1.87 17.10
CA PRO A 281 14.83 -0.47 17.49
C PRO A 281 15.51 -0.37 18.87
N PHE A 282 16.67 0.30 18.91
CA PHE A 282 17.41 0.72 20.10
C PHE A 282 17.54 -0.31 21.25
N SER A 283 18.47 -1.26 21.13
CA SER A 283 19.07 -1.91 22.29
C SER A 283 20.47 -2.40 21.99
N ARG A 284 21.47 -1.61 22.38
CA ARG A 284 22.89 -2.02 22.33
C ARG A 284 23.26 -3.11 23.34
N ARG A 285 22.41 -3.42 24.34
CA ARG A 285 22.78 -4.31 25.48
C ARG A 285 22.31 -5.75 25.41
N LYS A 286 21.41 -6.14 24.48
CA LYS A 286 20.84 -7.51 24.43
C LYS A 286 20.82 -8.18 23.06
N ALA A 287 21.60 -7.70 22.11
CA ALA A 287 21.70 -8.32 20.77
C ALA A 287 22.27 -9.77 20.83
N SER A 288 22.99 -10.12 21.88
CA SER A 288 23.55 -11.49 22.07
C SER A 288 22.53 -12.55 22.49
N LEU A 289 21.35 -12.15 22.97
CA LEU A 289 20.31 -13.09 23.44
C LEU A 289 19.29 -13.45 22.35
N LEU A 290 19.30 -12.77 21.22
CA LEU A 290 18.34 -12.95 20.14
C LEU A 290 18.98 -13.66 18.94
N LYS A 291 19.48 -14.88 19.13
CA LYS A 291 19.68 -15.85 18.03
C LYS A 291 18.32 -16.38 17.53
N ARG A 292 17.32 -15.52 17.36
CA ARG A 292 16.03 -15.89 16.74
C ARG A 292 16.08 -15.57 15.27
N SER A 293 15.53 -16.48 14.47
CA SER A 293 15.35 -16.28 13.03
C SER A 293 14.76 -14.91 12.72
N PRO A 294 15.25 -14.18 11.72
CA PRO A 294 14.67 -12.88 11.29
C PRO A 294 13.19 -12.95 10.91
N TYR A 295 12.58 -14.12 10.91
CA TYR A 295 11.19 -14.36 10.52
C TYR A 295 10.19 -14.44 11.67
N ASP A 296 10.62 -14.29 12.93
CA ASP A 296 9.72 -14.47 14.08
C ASP A 296 8.86 -13.24 14.39
N ALA A 297 8.99 -12.18 13.63
CA ALA A 297 8.34 -10.90 13.90
C ALA A 297 7.04 -10.64 13.14
N TYR A 298 6.74 -11.42 12.12
CA TYR A 298 5.46 -11.33 11.42
C TYR A 298 5.04 -12.65 10.78
#